data_5daba22a6624ac487ffd9c7fbd0aefc4
#
_entry.id   5daba22a6624ac487ffd9c7fbd0aefc4
#
_cell.length_a   1.000
_cell.length_b   1.000
_cell.length_c   1.000
_cell.angle_alpha   90.00
_cell.angle_beta   90.00
_cell.angle_gamma   90.00
#
_symmetry.space_group_name_H-M   'P 1'
#
loop_
_entity.id
_entity.type
_entity.pdbx_description
1 polymer ?
#
loop_
_entity_poly.entity_id
_entity_poly.type
_entity_poly.pdbx_seq_one_letter_code
_entity_poly.pdbx_strand_id
1 'polypeptide(L)'
;SAILSTHTGGFTGYTFHDLTEDIPAIKEHWKKENIRFDAFYTGYVGSVKQLEYISDIMDELRKPDSIIIVDPVMGDKGKLYPGFEPSFAKEMAKLCKKADVIVPNLTEAAFMLDEEYIESGHTKEYIERILKKLMALGCKNALLTGVNLEPGKLGIAAYNGETNEITYYFRDLINGMFHGTGE
;
A
#
# COMPACT_ATOMS: atom_id res chain seq x y z
N SER A 1 -12.31 4.92 8.49
CA SER A 1 -12.51 4.58 7.07
C SER A 1 -12.52 5.85 6.23
N ALA A 2 -11.87 5.83 5.08
CA ALA A 2 -11.87 6.95 4.13
C ALA A 2 -13.11 6.94 3.22
N ILE A 3 -13.76 5.79 3.13
CA ILE A 3 -14.99 5.59 2.36
C ILE A 3 -15.93 4.62 3.07
N LEU A 4 -17.21 4.70 2.74
CA LEU A 4 -18.21 3.67 3.02
C LEU A 4 -18.71 3.13 1.67
N SER A 5 -18.52 1.85 1.41
CA SER A 5 -18.87 1.26 0.13
C SER A 5 -19.31 -0.20 0.26
N THR A 6 -20.19 -0.62 -0.64
CA THR A 6 -20.51 -2.03 -0.85
C THR A 6 -19.63 -2.63 -1.97
N HIS A 7 -18.65 -1.90 -2.45
CA HIS A 7 -17.73 -2.37 -3.48
C HIS A 7 -16.91 -3.56 -2.97
N THR A 8 -17.00 -4.64 -3.73
CA THR A 8 -16.06 -5.75 -3.67
C THR A 8 -15.51 -5.93 -5.07
N GLY A 9 -14.23 -6.05 -5.25
CA GLY A 9 -13.61 -6.11 -6.58
C GLY A 9 -14.36 -7.06 -7.52
N GLY A 10 -14.72 -6.58 -8.70
CA GLY A 10 -15.42 -7.36 -9.72
C GLY A 10 -16.95 -7.29 -9.74
N PHE A 11 -17.58 -6.67 -8.77
CA PHE A 11 -19.04 -6.43 -8.79
C PHE A 11 -19.36 -5.03 -9.33
N THR A 12 -20.50 -4.92 -10.04
CA THR A 12 -21.05 -3.65 -10.55
C THR A 12 -22.25 -3.20 -9.70
N GLY A 13 -22.62 -1.91 -9.80
CA GLY A 13 -23.81 -1.39 -9.12
C GLY A 13 -23.64 -1.23 -7.59
N TYR A 14 -22.42 -1.07 -7.14
CA TYR A 14 -22.11 -0.82 -5.72
C TYR A 14 -22.49 0.60 -5.28
N THR A 15 -22.76 0.74 -3.99
CA THR A 15 -22.91 2.05 -3.33
C THR A 15 -21.55 2.54 -2.85
N PHE A 16 -21.28 3.82 -3.04
CA PHE A 16 -20.04 4.46 -2.62
C PHE A 16 -20.37 5.80 -1.95
N HIS A 17 -19.82 6.00 -0.76
CA HIS A 17 -19.89 7.28 -0.05
C HIS A 17 -18.48 7.70 0.37
N ASP A 18 -18.04 8.85 -0.13
CA ASP A 18 -16.76 9.44 0.22
C ASP A 18 -16.87 10.15 1.58
N LEU A 19 -15.99 9.81 2.52
CA LEU A 19 -15.95 10.35 3.88
C LEU A 19 -14.84 11.40 4.05
N THR A 20 -14.32 11.97 2.99
CA THR A 20 -13.21 12.95 3.06
C THR A 20 -13.54 14.10 4.00
N GLU A 21 -14.75 14.63 3.91
CA GLU A 21 -15.16 15.80 4.71
C GLU A 21 -15.41 15.46 6.19
N ASP A 22 -15.59 14.17 6.53
CA ASP A 22 -15.80 13.72 7.91
C ASP A 22 -14.48 13.48 8.66
N ILE A 23 -13.39 13.18 7.94
CA ILE A 23 -12.09 12.81 8.54
C ILE A 23 -11.57 13.86 9.52
N PRO A 24 -11.59 15.19 9.22
CA PRO A 24 -11.13 16.21 10.15
C PRO A 24 -11.89 16.22 11.48
N ALA A 25 -13.23 16.09 11.43
CA ALA A 25 -14.06 16.05 12.63
C ALA A 25 -13.79 14.81 13.48
N ILE A 26 -13.58 13.65 12.83
CA ILE A 26 -13.20 12.40 13.49
C ILE A 26 -11.83 12.57 14.19
N LYS A 27 -10.83 13.16 13.51
CA LYS A 27 -9.51 13.43 14.11
C LYS A 27 -9.63 14.31 15.34
N GLU A 28 -10.36 15.43 15.26
CA GLU A 28 -10.52 16.35 16.37
C GLU A 28 -11.25 15.71 17.57
N HIS A 29 -12.23 14.85 17.31
CA HIS A 29 -12.88 14.07 18.37
C HIS A 29 -11.89 13.14 19.08
N TRP A 30 -11.09 12.40 18.34
CA TRP A 30 -10.06 11.52 18.93
C TRP A 30 -9.03 12.29 19.75
N LYS A 31 -8.63 13.48 19.29
CA LYS A 31 -7.73 14.36 20.04
C LYS A 31 -8.34 14.81 21.36
N LYS A 32 -9.61 15.26 21.33
CA LYS A 32 -10.36 15.67 22.52
C LYS A 32 -10.48 14.58 23.56
N GLU A 33 -10.70 13.34 23.11
CA GLU A 33 -10.80 12.16 23.99
C GLU A 33 -9.42 11.58 24.38
N ASN A 34 -8.31 12.25 23.99
CA ASN A 34 -6.94 11.79 24.24
C ASN A 34 -6.64 10.39 23.70
N ILE A 35 -7.32 9.99 22.63
CA ILE A 35 -7.08 8.71 21.97
C ILE A 35 -5.73 8.74 21.24
N ARG A 36 -4.93 7.70 21.44
CA ARG A 36 -3.65 7.46 20.76
C ARG A 36 -3.60 6.01 20.29
N PHE A 37 -2.96 5.79 19.15
CA PHE A 37 -2.93 4.49 18.51
C PHE A 37 -1.57 3.81 18.63
N ASP A 38 -1.59 2.49 18.84
CA ASP A 38 -0.40 1.63 18.87
C ASP A 38 0.04 1.23 17.46
N ALA A 39 -0.90 1.23 16.52
CA ALA A 39 -0.61 0.91 15.13
C ALA A 39 -1.55 1.66 14.18
N PHE A 40 -1.03 1.95 12.99
CA PHE A 40 -1.79 2.45 11.84
C PHE A 40 -1.63 1.47 10.69
N TYR A 41 -2.73 1.12 10.06
CA TYR A 41 -2.75 0.39 8.80
C TYR A 41 -3.61 1.15 7.81
N THR A 42 -3.06 1.48 6.65
CA THR A 42 -3.81 2.08 5.55
C THR A 42 -4.02 1.07 4.45
N GLY A 43 -5.22 0.96 3.96
CA GLY A 43 -5.56 0.32 2.71
C GLY A 43 -5.98 1.38 1.69
N TYR A 44 -7.15 1.19 1.06
CA TYR A 44 -7.65 2.12 0.05
C TYR A 44 -7.80 3.55 0.59
N VAL A 45 -7.17 4.51 -0.11
CA VAL A 45 -7.27 5.95 0.11
C VAL A 45 -7.65 6.60 -1.22
N GLY A 46 -8.81 7.26 -1.26
CA GLY A 46 -9.45 7.67 -2.52
C GLY A 46 -8.96 8.99 -3.12
N SER A 47 -8.18 9.80 -2.40
CA SER A 47 -7.74 11.11 -2.90
C SER A 47 -6.48 11.62 -2.19
N VAL A 48 -5.81 12.59 -2.83
CA VAL A 48 -4.65 13.29 -2.23
C VAL A 48 -5.03 13.98 -0.92
N LYS A 49 -6.22 14.59 -0.86
CA LYS A 49 -6.73 15.23 0.36
C LYS A 49 -6.87 14.24 1.52
N GLN A 50 -7.31 13.00 1.24
CA GLN A 50 -7.35 11.95 2.24
C GLN A 50 -5.95 11.52 2.69
N LEU A 51 -4.96 11.45 1.77
CA LEU A 51 -3.55 11.17 2.14
C LEU A 51 -3.02 12.21 3.13
N GLU A 52 -3.30 13.49 2.89
CA GLU A 52 -2.91 14.59 3.79
C GLU A 52 -3.54 14.42 5.18
N TYR A 53 -4.85 14.20 5.25
CA TYR A 53 -5.54 13.99 6.52
C TYR A 53 -5.06 12.76 7.29
N ILE A 54 -4.81 11.64 6.58
CA ILE A 54 -4.27 10.42 7.19
C ILE A 54 -2.85 10.66 7.71
N SER A 55 -2.02 11.37 6.94
CA SER A 55 -0.69 11.76 7.36
C SER A 55 -0.72 12.58 8.66
N ASP A 56 -1.63 13.56 8.74
CA ASP A 56 -1.83 14.36 9.96
C ASP A 56 -2.30 13.52 11.15
N ILE A 57 -3.22 12.57 10.92
CA ILE A 57 -3.68 11.63 11.96
C ILE A 57 -2.51 10.81 12.51
N MET A 58 -1.65 10.29 11.62
CA MET A 58 -0.46 9.54 12.01
C MET A 58 0.49 10.39 12.85
N ASP A 59 0.74 11.65 12.46
CA ASP A 59 1.66 12.54 13.19
C ASP A 59 1.11 12.93 14.55
N GLU A 60 -0.19 13.23 14.64
CA GLU A 60 -0.79 13.79 15.86
C GLU A 60 -1.27 12.74 16.87
N LEU A 61 -1.66 11.54 16.40
CA LEU A 61 -2.33 10.54 17.25
C LEU A 61 -1.49 9.28 17.50
N ARG A 62 -0.24 9.22 17.00
CA ARG A 62 0.65 8.09 17.28
C ARG A 62 1.18 8.11 18.70
N LYS A 63 1.39 6.95 19.29
CA LYS A 63 2.24 6.75 20.45
C LYS A 63 3.72 6.69 20.02
N PRO A 64 4.68 6.86 20.95
CA PRO A 64 6.11 6.83 20.61
C PRO A 64 6.54 5.57 19.85
N ASP A 65 5.99 4.41 20.21
CA ASP A 65 6.35 3.09 19.64
C ASP A 65 5.32 2.58 18.62
N SER A 66 4.49 3.45 18.08
CA SER A 66 3.48 3.06 17.09
C SER A 66 4.12 2.52 15.82
N ILE A 67 3.52 1.47 15.28
CA ILE A 67 3.87 0.90 14.00
C ILE A 67 2.97 1.49 12.91
N ILE A 68 3.55 1.94 11.81
CA ILE A 68 2.84 2.45 10.63
C ILE A 68 3.06 1.48 9.47
N ILE A 69 1.97 0.90 9.00
CA ILE A 69 1.95 0.02 7.82
C ILE A 69 1.13 0.72 6.73
N VAL A 70 1.72 0.91 5.57
CA VAL A 70 1.06 1.50 4.41
C VAL A 70 0.94 0.47 3.29
N ASP A 71 -0.29 0.09 2.99
CA ASP A 71 -0.65 -0.65 1.79
C ASP A 71 -1.12 0.38 0.74
N PRO A 72 -0.35 0.63 -0.32
CA PRO A 72 -0.61 1.72 -1.26
C PRO A 72 -1.64 1.34 -2.33
N VAL A 73 -2.79 0.85 -1.91
CA VAL A 73 -3.86 0.32 -2.78
C VAL A 73 -4.28 1.33 -3.82
N MET A 74 -3.79 1.18 -5.06
CA MET A 74 -4.14 2.08 -6.17
C MET A 74 -4.13 1.41 -7.56
N GLY A 75 -3.69 0.17 -7.66
CA GLY A 75 -3.63 -0.50 -8.98
C GLY A 75 -3.26 -1.96 -8.92
N ASP A 76 -3.51 -2.67 -10.02
CA ASP A 76 -3.15 -4.07 -10.21
C ASP A 76 -2.94 -4.36 -11.70
N LYS A 77 -2.16 -5.43 -12.03
CA LYS A 77 -1.90 -5.89 -13.41
C LYS A 77 -1.45 -4.77 -14.36
N GLY A 78 -0.55 -3.93 -13.89
CA GLY A 78 0.03 -2.83 -14.67
C GLY A 78 -0.89 -1.64 -14.90
N LYS A 79 -2.02 -1.55 -14.21
CA LYS A 79 -3.01 -0.46 -14.38
C LYS A 79 -3.43 0.11 -13.04
N LEU A 80 -3.60 1.43 -13.01
CA LEU A 80 -4.27 2.09 -11.88
C LEU A 80 -5.77 1.75 -11.89
N TYR A 81 -6.36 1.68 -10.70
CA TYR A 81 -7.81 1.55 -10.57
C TYR A 81 -8.54 2.80 -11.08
N PRO A 82 -9.81 2.69 -11.51
CA PRO A 82 -10.59 3.83 -11.94
C PRO A 82 -10.60 4.95 -10.90
N GLY A 83 -10.33 6.18 -11.34
CA GLY A 83 -10.29 7.36 -10.48
C GLY A 83 -8.90 7.75 -9.99
N PHE A 84 -7.88 6.92 -10.19
CA PHE A 84 -6.50 7.28 -9.89
C PHE A 84 -5.73 7.71 -11.15
N GLU A 85 -4.94 8.77 -10.99
CA GLU A 85 -4.00 9.25 -11.98
C GLU A 85 -2.55 8.96 -11.56
N PRO A 86 -1.58 8.89 -12.48
CA PRO A 86 -0.17 8.64 -12.13
C PRO A 86 0.41 9.62 -11.09
N SER A 87 -0.11 10.85 -11.05
CA SER A 87 0.26 11.85 -10.03
C SER A 87 -0.08 11.40 -8.61
N PHE A 88 -1.16 10.64 -8.42
CA PHE A 88 -1.55 10.10 -7.13
C PHE A 88 -0.48 9.14 -6.56
N ALA A 89 0.16 8.34 -7.43
CA ALA A 89 1.23 7.43 -6.98
C ALA A 89 2.44 8.18 -6.38
N LYS A 90 2.73 9.38 -6.88
CA LYS A 90 3.80 10.22 -6.32
C LYS A 90 3.43 10.78 -4.94
N GLU A 91 2.15 11.11 -4.74
CA GLU A 91 1.66 11.54 -3.42
C GLU A 91 1.61 10.37 -2.42
N MET A 92 1.17 9.19 -2.87
CA MET A 92 1.20 7.96 -2.07
C MET A 92 2.63 7.61 -1.62
N ALA A 93 3.63 7.78 -2.49
CA ALA A 93 5.04 7.58 -2.14
C ALA A 93 5.50 8.49 -0.99
N LYS A 94 4.94 9.70 -0.85
CA LYS A 94 5.23 10.57 0.30
C LYS A 94 4.65 10.02 1.61
N LEU A 95 3.46 9.40 1.57
CA LEU A 95 2.90 8.72 2.73
C LEU A 95 3.74 7.48 3.10
N CYS A 96 4.15 6.69 2.11
CA CYS A 96 5.03 5.53 2.28
C CYS A 96 6.34 5.87 3.00
N LYS A 97 6.87 7.07 2.82
CA LYS A 97 8.08 7.55 3.52
C LYS A 97 7.93 7.55 5.05
N LYS A 98 6.71 7.70 5.57
CA LYS A 98 6.43 7.70 7.01
C LYS A 98 6.28 6.29 7.60
N ALA A 99 6.19 5.28 6.75
CA ALA A 99 5.87 3.92 7.16
C ALA A 99 7.06 3.19 7.78
N ASP A 100 6.77 2.35 8.75
CA ASP A 100 7.69 1.32 9.24
C ASP A 100 7.73 0.15 8.24
N VAL A 101 6.58 -0.15 7.62
CA VAL A 101 6.47 -1.17 6.56
C VAL A 101 5.56 -0.67 5.45
N ILE A 102 6.00 -0.84 4.20
CA ILE A 102 5.13 -0.65 3.04
C ILE A 102 4.86 -2.00 2.36
N VAL A 103 3.65 -2.17 1.80
CA VAL A 103 3.19 -3.46 1.25
C VAL A 103 2.67 -3.30 -0.18
N PRO A 104 3.43 -2.69 -1.11
CA PRO A 104 2.99 -2.55 -2.49
C PRO A 104 2.97 -3.88 -3.24
N ASN A 105 2.08 -3.99 -4.22
CA ASN A 105 2.26 -4.94 -5.30
C ASN A 105 3.21 -4.36 -6.38
N LEU A 106 3.57 -5.17 -7.37
CA LEU A 106 4.49 -4.74 -8.44
C LEU A 106 3.95 -3.58 -9.30
N THR A 107 2.64 -3.50 -9.49
CA THR A 107 2.01 -2.37 -10.21
C THR A 107 2.18 -1.07 -9.43
N GLU A 108 1.86 -1.09 -8.17
CA GLU A 108 1.97 0.06 -7.28
C GLU A 108 3.42 0.53 -7.14
N ALA A 109 4.34 -0.42 -6.96
CA ALA A 109 5.76 -0.12 -6.94
C ALA A 109 6.22 0.54 -8.25
N ALA A 110 5.81 0.01 -9.40
CA ALA A 110 6.18 0.57 -10.70
C ALA A 110 5.70 2.02 -10.85
N PHE A 111 4.44 2.32 -10.49
CA PHE A 111 3.90 3.68 -10.56
C PHE A 111 4.55 4.65 -9.57
N MET A 112 4.80 4.21 -8.33
CA MET A 112 5.48 5.05 -7.33
C MET A 112 6.91 5.39 -7.72
N LEU A 113 7.63 4.44 -8.33
CA LEU A 113 9.04 4.55 -8.66
C LEU A 113 9.33 5.03 -10.08
N ASP A 114 8.31 5.13 -10.93
CA ASP A 114 8.46 5.40 -12.37
C ASP A 114 9.30 4.31 -13.07
N GLU A 115 8.98 3.06 -12.76
CA GLU A 115 9.64 1.87 -13.26
C GLU A 115 8.75 1.10 -14.24
N GLU A 116 9.37 0.27 -15.08
CA GLU A 116 8.66 -0.62 -15.95
C GLU A 116 7.96 -1.73 -15.13
N TYR A 117 6.66 -1.92 -15.39
CA TYR A 117 5.91 -3.05 -14.86
C TYR A 117 6.17 -4.30 -15.69
N ILE A 118 6.55 -5.38 -15.03
CA ILE A 118 6.66 -6.72 -15.62
C ILE A 118 5.57 -7.59 -14.99
N GLU A 119 4.73 -8.23 -15.83
CA GLU A 119 3.56 -9.00 -15.37
C GLU A 119 3.95 -10.32 -14.71
N SER A 120 4.96 -11.01 -15.27
CA SER A 120 5.38 -12.34 -14.80
C SER A 120 6.81 -12.67 -15.26
N GLY A 121 7.35 -13.76 -14.72
CA GLY A 121 8.70 -14.20 -15.08
C GLY A 121 9.77 -13.25 -14.56
N HIS A 122 9.56 -12.73 -13.35
CA HIS A 122 10.49 -11.80 -12.73
C HIS A 122 11.86 -12.45 -12.50
N THR A 123 12.92 -11.65 -12.63
CA THR A 123 14.25 -12.06 -12.19
C THR A 123 14.52 -11.54 -10.78
N LYS A 124 15.44 -12.19 -10.06
CA LYS A 124 15.85 -11.70 -8.73
C LYS A 124 16.40 -10.28 -8.81
N GLU A 125 17.20 -9.99 -9.83
CA GLU A 125 17.81 -8.68 -10.05
C GLU A 125 16.75 -7.59 -10.21
N TYR A 126 15.66 -7.88 -10.94
CA TYR A 126 14.52 -6.95 -11.07
C TYR A 126 13.87 -6.70 -9.72
N ILE A 127 13.50 -7.76 -8.98
CA ILE A 127 12.84 -7.66 -7.67
C ILE A 127 13.71 -6.93 -6.65
N GLU A 128 15.01 -7.27 -6.56
CA GLU A 128 15.93 -6.61 -5.65
C GLU A 128 16.14 -5.13 -6.00
N ARG A 129 16.15 -4.79 -7.28
CA ARG A 129 16.23 -3.39 -7.74
C ARG A 129 14.98 -2.61 -7.32
N ILE A 130 13.79 -3.17 -7.51
CA ILE A 130 12.53 -2.55 -7.07
C ILE A 130 12.54 -2.35 -5.55
N LEU A 131 12.86 -3.37 -4.77
CA LEU A 131 12.93 -3.29 -3.31
C LEU A 131 13.91 -2.21 -2.84
N LYS A 132 15.12 -2.15 -3.41
CA LYS A 132 16.10 -1.12 -3.07
C LYS A 132 15.60 0.30 -3.37
N LYS A 133 14.87 0.48 -4.48
CA LYS A 133 14.24 1.76 -4.81
C LYS A 133 13.09 2.11 -3.88
N LEU A 134 12.27 1.14 -3.46
CA LEU A 134 11.25 1.33 -2.44
C LEU A 134 11.87 1.79 -1.11
N MET A 135 12.94 1.14 -0.67
CA MET A 135 13.69 1.57 0.52
C MET A 135 14.24 2.99 0.41
N ALA A 136 14.67 3.39 -0.79
CA ALA A 136 15.14 4.75 -1.05
C ALA A 136 14.05 5.83 -0.92
N LEU A 137 12.76 5.46 -0.90
CA LEU A 137 11.67 6.38 -0.55
C LEU A 137 11.76 6.83 0.92
N GLY A 138 12.36 6.01 1.80
CA GLY A 138 12.59 6.34 3.20
C GLY A 138 11.76 5.53 4.22
N CYS A 139 11.01 4.51 3.79
CA CYS A 139 10.39 3.53 4.70
C CYS A 139 11.46 2.65 5.38
N LYS A 140 11.10 2.02 6.52
CA LYS A 140 12.04 1.16 7.24
C LYS A 140 12.12 -0.26 6.66
N ASN A 141 11.02 -0.77 6.13
CA ASN A 141 10.93 -2.10 5.54
C ASN A 141 9.99 -2.07 4.33
N ALA A 142 10.22 -2.93 3.35
CA ALA A 142 9.34 -3.07 2.19
C ALA A 142 8.97 -4.54 1.96
N LEU A 143 7.68 -4.81 1.79
CA LEU A 143 7.14 -6.12 1.46
C LEU A 143 6.49 -6.06 0.08
N LEU A 144 7.19 -6.52 -0.94
CA LEU A 144 6.70 -6.52 -2.32
C LEU A 144 5.87 -7.76 -2.59
N THR A 145 4.59 -7.58 -2.95
CA THR A 145 3.66 -8.67 -3.24
C THR A 145 3.54 -8.94 -4.74
N GLY A 146 2.96 -10.09 -5.11
CA GLY A 146 2.76 -10.47 -6.50
C GLY A 146 4.05 -10.94 -7.20
N VAL A 147 5.08 -11.33 -6.47
CA VAL A 147 6.36 -11.78 -7.02
C VAL A 147 6.24 -13.19 -7.59
N ASN A 148 6.71 -13.36 -8.83
CA ASN A 148 6.74 -14.64 -9.54
C ASN A 148 8.15 -14.86 -10.11
N LEU A 149 8.97 -15.66 -9.42
CA LEU A 149 10.34 -16.01 -9.88
C LEU A 149 10.37 -17.36 -10.63
N GLU A 150 9.37 -18.21 -10.41
CA GLU A 150 9.27 -19.53 -11.00
C GLU A 150 7.85 -19.75 -11.56
N PRO A 151 7.70 -20.43 -12.70
CA PRO A 151 6.38 -20.77 -13.23
C PRO A 151 5.53 -21.52 -12.21
N GLY A 152 4.25 -21.12 -12.07
CA GLY A 152 3.31 -21.75 -11.12
C GLY A 152 3.53 -21.40 -9.65
N LYS A 153 4.42 -20.48 -9.34
CA LYS A 153 4.64 -19.93 -7.98
C LYS A 153 4.25 -18.47 -7.91
N LEU A 154 3.64 -18.10 -6.82
CA LEU A 154 3.36 -16.70 -6.49
C LEU A 154 3.81 -16.45 -5.05
N GLY A 155 4.34 -15.26 -4.79
CA GLY A 155 4.87 -14.99 -3.47
C GLY A 155 5.14 -13.53 -3.20
N ILE A 156 5.95 -13.33 -2.20
CA ILE A 156 6.41 -12.05 -1.69
C ILE A 156 7.92 -12.00 -1.60
N ALA A 157 8.47 -10.80 -1.69
CA ALA A 157 9.86 -10.50 -1.38
C ALA A 157 9.90 -9.37 -0.34
N ALA A 158 10.59 -9.58 0.76
CA ALA A 158 10.68 -8.62 1.86
C ALA A 158 12.11 -8.11 2.00
N TYR A 159 12.25 -6.78 2.08
CA TYR A 159 13.51 -6.12 2.42
C TYR A 159 13.44 -5.62 3.87
N ASN A 160 14.36 -6.11 4.72
CA ASN A 160 14.55 -5.61 6.07
C ASN A 160 15.59 -4.49 6.06
N GLY A 161 15.20 -3.28 6.43
CA GLY A 161 16.08 -2.12 6.40
C GLY A 161 17.14 -2.08 7.49
N GLU A 162 16.96 -2.84 8.58
CA GLU A 162 17.96 -2.93 9.65
C GLU A 162 19.11 -3.87 9.27
N THR A 163 18.77 -5.05 8.72
CA THR A 163 19.77 -6.07 8.35
C THR A 163 20.25 -5.94 6.92
N ASN A 164 19.54 -5.18 6.07
CA ASN A 164 19.72 -5.09 4.62
C ASN A 164 19.54 -6.45 3.90
N GLU A 165 18.81 -7.36 4.50
CA GLU A 165 18.54 -8.68 3.95
C GLU A 165 17.25 -8.68 3.15
N ILE A 166 17.24 -9.47 2.07
CA ILE A 166 16.06 -9.75 1.27
C ILE A 166 15.69 -11.20 1.47
N THR A 167 14.45 -11.43 1.89
CA THR A 167 13.86 -12.76 2.06
C THR A 167 12.71 -12.97 1.08
N TYR A 168 12.47 -14.21 0.71
CA TYR A 168 11.44 -14.60 -0.24
C TYR A 168 10.55 -15.68 0.36
N TYR A 169 9.25 -15.61 0.05
CA TYR A 169 8.28 -16.62 0.43
C TYR A 169 7.34 -16.89 -0.73
N PHE A 170 7.24 -18.15 -1.16
CA PHE A 170 6.43 -18.57 -2.30
C PHE A 170 5.47 -19.69 -1.94
N ARG A 171 4.33 -19.72 -2.63
CA ARG A 171 3.35 -20.79 -2.63
C ARG A 171 2.98 -21.16 -4.06
N ASP A 172 2.39 -22.35 -4.23
CA ASP A 172 1.82 -22.75 -5.49
C ASP A 172 0.68 -21.82 -5.87
N LEU A 173 0.71 -21.36 -7.12
CA LEU A 173 -0.36 -20.54 -7.68
C LEU A 173 -1.62 -21.39 -7.82
N ILE A 174 -2.70 -20.98 -7.16
CA ILE A 174 -4.01 -21.59 -7.35
C ILE A 174 -4.64 -21.00 -8.60
N ASN A 175 -4.95 -21.85 -9.59
CA ASN A 175 -5.61 -21.41 -10.82
C ASN A 175 -7.03 -20.93 -10.52
N GLY A 176 -7.34 -19.70 -10.86
CA GLY A 176 -8.65 -19.09 -10.68
C GLY A 176 -8.54 -17.59 -10.51
N MET A 177 -9.67 -16.90 -10.65
CA MET A 177 -9.79 -15.49 -10.32
C MET A 177 -10.55 -15.40 -8.99
N PHE A 178 -9.88 -14.89 -7.98
CA PHE A 178 -10.45 -14.72 -6.65
C PHE A 178 -10.47 -13.22 -6.33
N HIS A 179 -11.57 -12.72 -5.79
CA HIS A 179 -11.71 -11.34 -5.35
C HIS A 179 -11.48 -11.24 -3.85
N GLY A 180 -10.87 -10.14 -3.39
CA GLY A 180 -10.61 -9.92 -1.96
C GLY A 180 -9.44 -10.72 -1.40
N THR A 181 -8.51 -11.14 -2.24
CA THR A 181 -7.32 -11.94 -1.85
C THR A 181 -6.04 -11.12 -1.77
N GLY A 182 -6.11 -9.82 -2.01
CA GLY A 182 -4.95 -8.92 -1.99
C GLY A 182 -4.65 -8.32 -0.62
N GLU A 183 -5.40 -8.67 0.40
CA GLU A 183 -5.27 -8.11 1.75
C GLU A 183 -4.50 -9.05 2.69
#